data_5c1a2de855f13c72da3b7b04344ac3a6
#
_entry.id   5c1a2de855f13c72da3b7b04344ac3a6
#
_cell.length_a   1.000
_cell.length_b   1.000
_cell.length_c   1.000
_cell.angle_alpha   90.00
_cell.angle_beta   90.00
_cell.angle_gamma   90.00
#
_symmetry.space_group_name_H-M   'P 1'
#
loop_
_entity.id
_entity.type
_entity.pdbx_description
1 polymer ?
#
loop_
_entity_poly.entity_id
_entity_poly.type
_entity_poly.pdbx_seq_one_letter_code
_entity_poly.pdbx_strand_id
1 'polypeptide(L)'
;AIQTTASKNGDQYLLNGEKHFVLDAHVSDFLIVASRLDNRTALFTLDPKDDRVQIKLEQGIDQTRKICTVTMKGAPAQILGPDKPAALEEIFDRSIVALSHEMIGGAQKLLDSAIEYTKLRVQFGRSISSFQAIKHRLADLLLEVELAKSACYHAAYEIDKQQNSSEAASHAKAQASEAYLNSAIQCIQLHGGVGFTWENDTHLWFKRAKSSEVFLGSPHEHRERMLRASGI
;
A
#
# COMPACT_ATOMS: atom_id res chain seq x y z
N ALA A 1 -15.13 10.90 2.93
CA ALA A 1 -15.51 12.11 2.16
C ALA A 1 -14.34 13.09 2.15
N ILE A 2 -14.07 13.77 1.01
CA ILE A 2 -12.99 14.74 0.87
C ILE A 2 -13.35 16.01 1.62
N GLN A 3 -12.51 16.44 2.57
CA GLN A 3 -12.74 17.62 3.41
C GLN A 3 -12.01 18.86 2.88
N THR A 4 -10.89 18.70 2.13
CA THR A 4 -10.19 19.80 1.50
C THR A 4 -11.07 20.49 0.48
N THR A 5 -11.00 21.83 0.41
CA THR A 5 -11.80 22.66 -0.46
C THR A 5 -10.94 23.43 -1.44
N ALA A 6 -11.49 23.67 -2.63
CA ALA A 6 -10.94 24.54 -3.63
C ALA A 6 -11.90 25.70 -3.90
N SER A 7 -11.39 26.91 -4.05
CA SER A 7 -12.14 28.09 -4.47
C SER A 7 -11.45 28.76 -5.64
N LYS A 8 -12.21 29.25 -6.62
CA LYS A 8 -11.67 29.94 -7.79
C LYS A 8 -11.22 31.37 -7.43
N ASN A 9 -10.03 31.76 -7.86
CA ASN A 9 -9.48 33.10 -7.68
C ASN A 9 -8.81 33.53 -8.98
N GLY A 10 -9.55 34.28 -9.83
CA GLY A 10 -9.11 34.62 -11.18
C GLY A 10 -8.88 33.36 -12.04
N ASP A 11 -7.67 33.21 -12.56
CA ASP A 11 -7.27 32.08 -13.41
C ASP A 11 -6.72 30.90 -12.61
N GLN A 12 -6.58 31.04 -11.28
CA GLN A 12 -6.05 30.01 -10.38
C GLN A 12 -7.12 29.54 -9.39
N TYR A 13 -6.80 28.47 -8.68
CA TYR A 13 -7.59 27.97 -7.57
C TYR A 13 -6.79 28.07 -6.28
N LEU A 14 -7.49 28.29 -5.17
CA LEU A 14 -6.91 28.30 -3.82
C LEU A 14 -7.39 27.08 -3.05
N LEU A 15 -6.46 26.28 -2.57
CA LEU A 15 -6.74 25.07 -1.78
C LEU A 15 -6.64 25.35 -0.28
N ASN A 16 -7.61 24.81 0.49
CA ASN A 16 -7.64 24.86 1.94
C ASN A 16 -7.92 23.49 2.54
N GLY A 17 -7.25 23.18 3.65
CA GLY A 17 -7.44 21.96 4.41
C GLY A 17 -6.16 21.12 4.54
N GLU A 18 -6.33 19.87 4.93
CA GLU A 18 -5.21 18.97 5.23
C GLU A 18 -5.35 17.65 4.48
N LYS A 19 -4.19 17.05 4.15
CA LYS A 19 -4.05 15.68 3.66
C LYS A 19 -3.12 14.93 4.59
N HIS A 20 -3.60 13.81 5.10
CA HIS A 20 -2.83 12.93 5.97
C HIS A 20 -2.32 11.71 5.19
N PHE A 21 -1.27 11.08 5.71
CA PHE A 21 -0.66 9.86 5.16
C PHE A 21 -0.16 10.01 3.72
N VAL A 22 0.31 11.21 3.36
CA VAL A 22 0.86 11.48 2.02
C VAL A 22 2.28 10.93 1.95
N LEU A 23 2.50 10.01 1.02
CA LEU A 23 3.83 9.42 0.81
C LEU A 23 4.77 10.46 0.19
N ASP A 24 5.99 10.53 0.75
CA ASP A 24 7.15 11.25 0.22
C ASP A 24 6.91 12.72 -0.18
N ALA A 25 5.87 13.36 0.37
CA ALA A 25 5.53 14.75 0.06
C ALA A 25 6.69 15.71 0.32
N HIS A 26 7.57 15.42 1.27
CA HIS A 26 8.71 16.27 1.67
C HIS A 26 9.83 16.36 0.62
N VAL A 27 9.82 15.46 -0.37
CA VAL A 27 10.83 15.42 -1.47
C VAL A 27 10.17 15.53 -2.85
N SER A 28 8.84 15.73 -2.91
CA SER A 28 8.12 15.83 -4.17
C SER A 28 8.32 17.18 -4.85
N ASP A 29 8.35 17.19 -6.18
CA ASP A 29 8.41 18.41 -6.98
C ASP A 29 7.02 19.04 -7.22
N PHE A 30 5.97 18.22 -7.16
CA PHE A 30 4.58 18.66 -7.18
C PHE A 30 3.68 17.65 -6.47
N LEU A 31 2.52 18.12 -6.02
CA LEU A 31 1.48 17.29 -5.42
C LEU A 31 0.23 17.29 -6.28
N ILE A 32 -0.40 16.13 -6.44
CA ILE A 32 -1.75 16.01 -6.99
C ILE A 32 -2.73 15.90 -5.83
N VAL A 33 -3.63 16.85 -5.72
CA VAL A 33 -4.55 16.98 -4.59
C VAL A 33 -6.00 16.88 -5.05
N ALA A 34 -6.72 15.87 -4.54
CA ALA A 34 -8.16 15.81 -4.71
C ALA A 34 -8.84 16.77 -3.71
N SER A 35 -9.61 17.72 -4.18
CA SER A 35 -10.32 18.70 -3.37
C SER A 35 -11.75 18.89 -3.85
N ARG A 36 -12.61 19.32 -2.95
CA ARG A 36 -13.99 19.67 -3.28
C ARG A 36 -14.04 21.07 -3.88
N LEU A 37 -14.50 21.14 -5.12
CA LEU A 37 -14.81 22.37 -5.84
C LEU A 37 -16.34 22.45 -5.97
N ASP A 38 -16.96 23.40 -5.28
CA ASP A 38 -18.42 23.47 -5.14
C ASP A 38 -18.99 22.13 -4.58
N ASN A 39 -19.83 21.43 -5.35
CA ASN A 39 -20.44 20.15 -4.96
C ASN A 39 -19.77 18.91 -5.58
N ARG A 40 -18.59 19.06 -6.16
CA ARG A 40 -17.89 17.99 -6.90
C ARG A 40 -16.44 17.86 -6.45
N THR A 41 -15.85 16.70 -6.68
CA THR A 41 -14.41 16.46 -6.47
C THR A 41 -13.65 16.76 -7.75
N ALA A 42 -12.58 17.55 -7.64
CA ALA A 42 -11.65 17.82 -8.74
C ALA A 42 -10.21 17.57 -8.29
N LEU A 43 -9.33 17.32 -9.24
CA LEU A 43 -7.89 17.15 -9.01
C LEU A 43 -7.16 18.45 -9.34
N PHE A 44 -6.16 18.76 -8.52
CA PHE A 44 -5.36 19.96 -8.65
C PHE A 44 -3.88 19.61 -8.56
N THR A 45 -3.05 20.33 -9.32
CA THR A 45 -1.60 20.34 -9.11
C THR A 45 -1.23 21.47 -8.16
N LEU A 46 -0.34 21.18 -7.21
CA LEU A 46 0.10 22.09 -6.15
C LEU A 46 1.63 22.06 -6.08
N ASP A 47 2.26 23.22 -5.96
CA ASP A 47 3.68 23.34 -5.65
C ASP A 47 3.91 23.11 -4.13
N PRO A 48 4.62 22.08 -3.72
CA PRO A 48 4.90 21.81 -2.32
C PRO A 48 5.82 22.85 -1.66
N LYS A 49 6.50 23.70 -2.45
CA LYS A 49 7.43 24.74 -2.00
C LYS A 49 6.78 26.11 -1.79
N ASP A 50 5.46 26.25 -2.10
CA ASP A 50 4.72 27.48 -1.84
C ASP A 50 4.61 27.74 -0.32
N ASP A 51 4.79 28.98 0.13
CA ASP A 51 4.79 29.36 1.56
C ASP A 51 3.46 29.08 2.28
N ARG A 52 2.39 28.85 1.54
CA ARG A 52 1.06 28.49 2.05
C ARG A 52 0.83 26.99 2.20
N VAL A 53 1.86 26.20 1.86
CA VAL A 53 1.90 24.74 2.02
C VAL A 53 2.85 24.38 3.14
N GLN A 54 2.37 23.69 4.14
CA GLN A 54 3.21 23.15 5.21
C GLN A 54 3.23 21.64 5.12
N ILE A 55 4.42 21.07 5.01
CA ILE A 55 4.65 19.63 4.98
C ILE A 55 5.34 19.21 6.28
N LYS A 56 4.68 18.34 7.03
CA LYS A 56 5.20 17.77 8.27
C LYS A 56 5.46 16.28 8.07
N LEU A 57 6.70 15.84 8.30
CA LEU A 57 7.05 14.42 8.33
C LEU A 57 6.49 13.79 9.61
N GLU A 58 5.74 12.71 9.47
CA GLU A 58 5.17 11.98 10.61
C GLU A 58 6.05 10.78 10.98
N GLN A 59 6.05 10.43 12.26
CA GLN A 59 6.74 9.24 12.74
C GLN A 59 5.80 8.02 12.60
N GLY A 60 6.23 7.05 11.81
CA GLY A 60 5.52 5.79 11.60
C GLY A 60 6.29 4.58 12.12
N ILE A 61 5.60 3.46 12.30
CA ILE A 61 6.22 2.18 12.66
C ILE A 61 7.15 1.68 11.55
N ASP A 62 6.76 1.91 10.29
CA ASP A 62 7.57 1.60 9.11
C ASP A 62 8.50 2.77 8.79
N GLN A 63 9.76 2.64 9.18
CA GLN A 63 10.78 3.66 8.91
C GLN A 63 11.25 3.70 7.45
N THR A 64 10.89 2.70 6.66
CA THR A 64 11.28 2.57 5.25
C THR A 64 10.31 3.31 4.31
N ARG A 65 9.16 3.81 4.82
CA ARG A 65 8.16 4.61 4.10
C ARG A 65 7.97 5.94 4.82
N LYS A 66 8.25 7.05 4.13
CA LYS A 66 8.08 8.39 4.70
C LYS A 66 6.65 8.87 4.48
N ILE A 67 5.97 9.16 5.56
CA ILE A 67 4.57 9.61 5.57
C ILE A 67 4.53 11.05 6.05
N CYS A 68 3.78 11.90 5.34
CA CYS A 68 3.65 13.31 5.66
C CYS A 68 2.19 13.71 5.89
N THR A 69 2.00 14.76 6.67
CA THR A 69 0.79 15.58 6.68
C THR A 69 1.06 16.84 5.87
N VAL A 70 0.16 17.16 4.94
CA VAL A 70 0.23 18.36 4.09
C VAL A 70 -0.92 19.29 4.45
N THR A 71 -0.60 20.47 4.98
CA THR A 71 -1.57 21.51 5.34
C THR A 71 -1.51 22.63 4.30
N MET A 72 -2.66 23.01 3.76
CA MET A 72 -2.83 24.06 2.73
C MET A 72 -3.67 25.20 3.30
N LYS A 73 -3.18 26.44 3.18
CA LYS A 73 -3.85 27.66 3.67
C LYS A 73 -3.97 28.68 2.54
N GLY A 74 -4.96 28.50 1.67
CA GLY A 74 -5.11 29.32 0.46
C GLY A 74 -3.98 29.08 -0.55
N ALA A 75 -3.48 27.84 -0.63
CA ALA A 75 -2.37 27.48 -1.51
C ALA A 75 -2.81 27.53 -2.99
N PRO A 76 -2.05 28.22 -3.87
CA PRO A 76 -2.40 28.33 -5.28
C PRO A 76 -2.21 27.01 -5.98
N ALA A 77 -3.17 26.66 -6.80
CA ALA A 77 -3.17 25.40 -7.52
C ALA A 77 -3.81 25.56 -8.91
N GLN A 78 -3.48 24.65 -9.78
CA GLN A 78 -4.07 24.55 -11.12
C GLN A 78 -4.93 23.30 -11.20
N ILE A 79 -6.09 23.42 -11.84
CA ILE A 79 -6.97 22.25 -12.05
C ILE A 79 -6.31 21.28 -13.04
N LEU A 80 -6.32 20.00 -12.69
CA LEU A 80 -5.73 18.95 -13.51
C LEU A 80 -6.82 18.27 -14.33
N GLY A 81 -6.81 18.52 -15.64
CA GLY A 81 -7.69 17.85 -16.59
C GLY A 81 -9.16 18.24 -16.51
N PRO A 82 -10.01 17.62 -17.34
CA PRO A 82 -11.45 17.77 -17.25
C PRO A 82 -11.98 17.11 -15.99
N ASP A 83 -13.02 17.70 -15.43
CA ASP A 83 -13.70 17.23 -14.25
C ASP A 83 -14.39 15.86 -14.49
N LYS A 84 -13.70 14.78 -14.16
CA LYS A 84 -14.22 13.41 -14.26
C LYS A 84 -14.11 12.72 -12.90
N PRO A 85 -15.20 12.57 -12.14
CA PRO A 85 -15.21 11.80 -10.89
C PRO A 85 -14.66 10.38 -11.05
N ALA A 86 -14.92 9.74 -12.19
CA ALA A 86 -14.43 8.40 -12.51
C ALA A 86 -12.89 8.28 -12.54
N ALA A 87 -12.17 9.38 -12.82
CA ALA A 87 -10.70 9.36 -12.82
C ALA A 87 -10.11 9.09 -11.44
N LEU A 88 -10.77 9.50 -10.36
CA LEU A 88 -10.30 9.27 -9.00
C LEU A 88 -10.41 7.78 -8.61
N GLU A 89 -11.49 7.11 -8.98
CA GLU A 89 -11.66 5.67 -8.76
C GLU A 89 -10.65 4.87 -9.56
N GLU A 90 -10.43 5.21 -10.83
CA GLU A 90 -9.43 4.56 -11.67
C GLU A 90 -8.01 4.73 -11.08
N ILE A 91 -7.65 5.93 -10.64
CA ILE A 91 -6.36 6.19 -9.98
C ILE A 91 -6.24 5.34 -8.71
N PHE A 92 -7.31 5.24 -7.93
CA PHE A 92 -7.32 4.46 -6.71
C PHE A 92 -7.13 2.96 -7.00
N ASP A 93 -7.83 2.40 -7.99
CA ASP A 93 -7.70 1.00 -8.39
C ASP A 93 -6.28 0.68 -8.90
N ARG A 94 -5.72 1.52 -9.75
CA ARG A 94 -4.34 1.39 -10.23
C ARG A 94 -3.33 1.44 -9.08
N SER A 95 -3.55 2.33 -8.11
CA SER A 95 -2.69 2.47 -6.93
C SER A 95 -2.76 1.22 -6.04
N ILE A 96 -3.95 0.65 -5.86
CA ILE A 96 -4.16 -0.59 -5.11
C ILE A 96 -3.40 -1.75 -5.78
N VAL A 97 -3.52 -1.89 -7.09
CA VAL A 97 -2.85 -2.96 -7.84
C VAL A 97 -1.33 -2.80 -7.79
N ALA A 98 -0.81 -1.58 -7.94
CA ALA A 98 0.62 -1.31 -7.79
C ALA A 98 1.14 -1.66 -6.38
N LEU A 99 0.42 -1.26 -5.33
CA LEU A 99 0.75 -1.62 -3.95
C LEU A 99 0.69 -3.14 -3.73
N SER A 100 -0.31 -3.82 -4.29
CA SER A 100 -0.44 -5.28 -4.17
C SER A 100 0.74 -6.01 -4.80
N HIS A 101 1.27 -5.52 -5.93
CA HIS A 101 2.48 -6.08 -6.55
C HIS A 101 3.75 -5.84 -5.70
N GLU A 102 3.89 -4.66 -5.07
CA GLU A 102 4.95 -4.44 -4.06
C GLU A 102 4.85 -5.48 -2.93
N MET A 103 3.63 -5.72 -2.44
CA MET A 103 3.39 -6.63 -1.32
C MET A 103 3.71 -8.08 -1.65
N ILE A 104 3.33 -8.59 -2.83
CA ILE A 104 3.69 -9.96 -3.24
C ILE A 104 5.18 -10.13 -3.48
N GLY A 105 5.87 -9.08 -3.94
CA GLY A 105 7.33 -9.07 -4.01
C GLY A 105 7.98 -9.22 -2.64
N GLY A 106 7.47 -8.50 -1.64
CA GLY A 106 7.90 -8.61 -0.25
C GLY A 106 7.59 -9.99 0.37
N ALA A 107 6.40 -10.54 0.12
CA ALA A 107 6.00 -11.86 0.58
C ALA A 107 6.91 -12.96 0.01
N GLN A 108 7.21 -12.89 -1.30
CA GLN A 108 8.14 -13.83 -1.95
C GLN A 108 9.54 -13.74 -1.34
N LYS A 109 10.07 -12.53 -1.16
CA LYS A 109 11.41 -12.35 -0.57
C LYS A 109 11.50 -12.95 0.84
N LEU A 110 10.46 -12.80 1.64
CA LEU A 110 10.39 -13.36 2.99
C LEU A 110 10.32 -14.89 2.98
N LEU A 111 9.54 -15.47 2.07
CA LEU A 111 9.47 -16.91 1.88
C LEU A 111 10.85 -17.48 1.49
N ASP A 112 11.53 -16.86 0.51
CA ASP A 112 12.86 -17.28 0.07
C ASP A 112 13.88 -17.18 1.21
N SER A 113 13.87 -16.07 1.96
CA SER A 113 14.75 -15.87 3.13
C SER A 113 14.50 -16.92 4.22
N ALA A 114 13.23 -17.26 4.49
CA ALA A 114 12.88 -18.30 5.45
C ALA A 114 13.36 -19.68 5.01
N ILE A 115 13.22 -20.00 3.71
CA ILE A 115 13.71 -21.26 3.14
C ILE A 115 15.23 -21.37 3.27
N GLU A 116 15.96 -20.30 2.88
CA GLU A 116 17.42 -20.27 2.98
C GLU A 116 17.90 -20.40 4.42
N TYR A 117 17.34 -19.62 5.34
CA TYR A 117 17.71 -19.68 6.74
C TYR A 117 17.46 -21.08 7.34
N THR A 118 16.31 -21.69 7.07
CA THR A 118 15.96 -22.99 7.63
C THR A 118 16.84 -24.14 7.10
N LYS A 119 17.41 -23.99 5.89
CA LYS A 119 18.41 -24.91 5.34
C LYS A 119 19.76 -24.81 6.06
N LEU A 120 20.15 -23.61 6.45
CA LEU A 120 21.45 -23.34 7.09
C LEU A 120 21.43 -23.60 8.60
N ARG A 121 20.30 -23.30 9.26
CA ARG A 121 20.20 -23.43 10.73
C ARG A 121 20.12 -24.87 11.16
N VAL A 122 21.06 -25.28 12.01
CA VAL A 122 21.10 -26.62 12.60
C VAL A 122 20.59 -26.58 14.04
N GLN A 123 19.66 -27.49 14.35
CA GLN A 123 19.20 -27.80 15.71
C GLN A 123 18.88 -29.27 15.81
N PHE A 124 19.08 -29.87 17.00
CA PHE A 124 18.87 -31.31 17.22
C PHE A 124 19.68 -32.20 16.25
N GLY A 125 20.90 -31.77 15.91
CA GLY A 125 21.84 -32.52 15.08
C GLY A 125 21.56 -32.49 13.57
N ARG A 126 20.58 -31.68 13.09
CA ARG A 126 20.24 -31.58 11.67
C ARG A 126 19.66 -30.18 11.29
N SER A 127 19.62 -29.88 10.00
CA SER A 127 19.01 -28.66 9.50
C SER A 127 17.52 -28.60 9.90
N ILE A 128 17.05 -27.41 10.35
CA ILE A 128 15.65 -27.27 10.79
C ILE A 128 14.67 -27.43 9.61
N SER A 129 15.09 -27.23 8.38
CA SER A 129 14.28 -27.52 7.17
C SER A 129 13.95 -29.00 7.00
N SER A 130 14.65 -29.91 7.68
CA SER A 130 14.39 -31.36 7.65
C SER A 130 13.15 -31.79 8.44
N PHE A 131 12.65 -30.92 9.36
CA PHE A 131 11.48 -31.23 10.18
C PHE A 131 10.19 -31.00 9.41
N GLN A 132 9.25 -31.94 9.51
CA GLN A 132 7.94 -31.88 8.83
C GLN A 132 7.17 -30.60 9.17
N ALA A 133 7.16 -30.19 10.44
CA ALA A 133 6.46 -28.97 10.87
C ALA A 133 6.96 -27.70 10.14
N ILE A 134 8.25 -27.64 9.82
CA ILE A 134 8.84 -26.52 9.06
C ILE A 134 8.47 -26.63 7.58
N LYS A 135 8.57 -27.85 7.01
CA LYS A 135 8.22 -28.09 5.60
C LYS A 135 6.77 -27.73 5.30
N HIS A 136 5.83 -28.19 6.13
CA HIS A 136 4.40 -27.91 5.95
C HIS A 136 4.13 -26.41 6.04
N ARG A 137 4.70 -25.73 7.02
CA ARG A 137 4.56 -24.28 7.18
C ARG A 137 5.07 -23.48 5.95
N LEU A 138 6.21 -23.89 5.40
CA LEU A 138 6.75 -23.25 4.20
C LEU A 138 5.93 -23.58 2.95
N ALA A 139 5.34 -24.78 2.88
CA ALA A 139 4.45 -25.16 1.79
C ALA A 139 3.14 -24.37 1.83
N ASP A 140 2.55 -24.17 3.01
CA ASP A 140 1.35 -23.35 3.20
C ASP A 140 1.62 -21.88 2.80
N LEU A 141 2.77 -21.32 3.21
CA LEU A 141 3.17 -19.97 2.78
C LEU A 141 3.36 -19.86 1.28
N LEU A 142 3.96 -20.86 0.64
CA LEU A 142 4.11 -20.88 -0.81
C LEU A 142 2.76 -20.83 -1.51
N LEU A 143 1.79 -21.61 -1.03
CA LEU A 143 0.43 -21.60 -1.56
C LEU A 143 -0.22 -20.21 -1.46
N GLU A 144 -0.13 -19.57 -0.28
CA GLU A 144 -0.68 -18.22 -0.07
C GLU A 144 -0.04 -17.18 -0.99
N VAL A 145 1.28 -17.23 -1.15
CA VAL A 145 2.03 -16.30 -2.02
C VAL A 145 1.64 -16.50 -3.48
N GLU A 146 1.53 -17.73 -3.97
CA GLU A 146 1.15 -18.02 -5.36
C GLU A 146 -0.31 -17.65 -5.66
N LEU A 147 -1.24 -17.86 -4.72
CA LEU A 147 -2.62 -17.38 -4.84
C LEU A 147 -2.69 -15.85 -4.92
N ALA A 148 -1.93 -15.15 -4.06
CA ALA A 148 -1.87 -13.70 -4.07
C ALA A 148 -1.25 -13.16 -5.38
N LYS A 149 -0.19 -13.79 -5.91
CA LYS A 149 0.38 -13.46 -7.22
C LYS A 149 -0.67 -13.59 -8.33
N SER A 150 -1.39 -14.71 -8.36
CA SER A 150 -2.43 -14.95 -9.37
C SER A 150 -3.51 -13.86 -9.32
N ALA A 151 -3.95 -13.47 -8.12
CA ALA A 151 -4.93 -12.39 -7.94
C ALA A 151 -4.38 -11.04 -8.42
N CYS A 152 -3.09 -10.72 -8.13
CA CYS A 152 -2.47 -9.48 -8.56
C CYS A 152 -2.32 -9.40 -10.09
N TYR A 153 -1.87 -10.46 -10.74
CA TYR A 153 -1.77 -10.50 -12.21
C TYR A 153 -3.14 -10.40 -12.88
N HIS A 154 -4.16 -11.07 -12.32
CA HIS A 154 -5.53 -10.93 -12.79
C HIS A 154 -6.02 -9.48 -12.67
N ALA A 155 -5.80 -8.82 -11.53
CA ALA A 155 -6.20 -7.43 -11.33
C ALA A 155 -5.49 -6.46 -12.31
N ALA A 156 -4.22 -6.66 -12.59
CA ALA A 156 -3.51 -5.88 -13.60
C ALA A 156 -4.12 -6.06 -15.00
N TYR A 157 -4.46 -7.28 -15.37
CA TYR A 157 -5.13 -7.58 -16.64
C TYR A 157 -6.51 -6.91 -16.75
N GLU A 158 -7.34 -6.96 -15.68
CA GLU A 158 -8.67 -6.34 -15.67
C GLU A 158 -8.58 -4.80 -15.80
N ILE A 159 -7.57 -4.18 -15.16
CA ILE A 159 -7.30 -2.74 -15.31
C ILE A 159 -6.94 -2.39 -16.76
N ASP A 160 -6.08 -3.18 -17.41
CA ASP A 160 -5.70 -2.93 -18.80
C ASP A 160 -6.87 -3.11 -19.76
N LYS A 161 -7.80 -4.00 -19.45
CA LYS A 161 -9.04 -4.21 -20.21
C LYS A 161 -10.16 -3.24 -19.84
N GLN A 162 -10.01 -2.46 -18.79
CA GLN A 162 -11.04 -1.57 -18.24
C GLN A 162 -12.35 -2.31 -17.89
N GLN A 163 -12.22 -3.55 -17.37
CA GLN A 163 -13.33 -4.42 -16.95
C GLN A 163 -13.15 -4.80 -15.50
N ASN A 164 -14.22 -4.84 -14.71
CA ASN A 164 -14.25 -5.30 -13.31
C ASN A 164 -13.05 -4.85 -12.43
N SER A 165 -12.47 -3.69 -12.76
CA SER A 165 -11.21 -3.22 -12.17
C SER A 165 -11.27 -3.09 -10.65
N SER A 166 -12.38 -2.57 -10.13
CA SER A 166 -12.57 -2.34 -8.69
C SER A 166 -12.69 -3.62 -7.87
N GLU A 167 -13.39 -4.64 -8.42
CA GLU A 167 -13.50 -5.95 -7.80
C GLU A 167 -12.16 -6.66 -7.77
N ALA A 168 -11.51 -6.77 -8.93
CA ALA A 168 -10.22 -7.44 -9.08
C ALA A 168 -9.10 -6.76 -8.25
N ALA A 169 -9.03 -5.43 -8.25
CA ALA A 169 -8.09 -4.67 -7.43
C ALA A 169 -8.30 -4.92 -5.93
N SER A 170 -9.55 -4.94 -5.49
CA SER A 170 -9.91 -5.20 -4.09
C SER A 170 -9.57 -6.63 -3.67
N HIS A 171 -9.85 -7.62 -4.54
CA HIS A 171 -9.44 -9.00 -4.31
C HIS A 171 -7.93 -9.14 -4.19
N ALA A 172 -7.17 -8.58 -5.14
CA ALA A 172 -5.71 -8.61 -5.12
C ALA A 172 -5.13 -7.99 -3.84
N LYS A 173 -5.66 -6.84 -3.40
CA LYS A 173 -5.19 -6.17 -2.18
C LYS A 173 -5.46 -6.99 -0.92
N ALA A 174 -6.64 -7.59 -0.80
CA ALA A 174 -6.98 -8.43 0.34
C ALA A 174 -6.03 -9.64 0.43
N GLN A 175 -5.86 -10.37 -0.67
CA GLN A 175 -4.98 -11.54 -0.75
C GLN A 175 -3.50 -11.18 -0.50
N ALA A 176 -2.99 -10.13 -1.16
CA ALA A 176 -1.61 -9.68 -1.01
C ALA A 176 -1.31 -9.22 0.43
N SER A 177 -2.27 -8.58 1.09
CA SER A 177 -2.12 -8.12 2.48
C SER A 177 -1.93 -9.30 3.44
N GLU A 178 -2.76 -10.33 3.31
CA GLU A 178 -2.71 -11.52 4.16
C GLU A 178 -1.44 -12.34 3.88
N ALA A 179 -1.12 -12.59 2.62
CA ALA A 179 0.08 -13.34 2.25
C ALA A 179 1.36 -12.63 2.72
N TYR A 180 1.44 -11.29 2.58
CA TYR A 180 2.63 -10.55 2.99
C TYR A 180 2.78 -10.52 4.51
N LEU A 181 1.72 -10.22 5.24
CA LEU A 181 1.76 -10.18 6.70
C LEU A 181 2.08 -11.57 7.28
N ASN A 182 1.43 -12.63 6.77
CA ASN A 182 1.69 -13.99 7.23
C ASN A 182 3.12 -14.43 6.90
N SER A 183 3.63 -14.13 5.70
CA SER A 183 5.04 -14.39 5.35
C SER A 183 6.01 -13.69 6.31
N ALA A 184 5.72 -12.45 6.70
CA ALA A 184 6.56 -11.70 7.64
C ALA A 184 6.53 -12.31 9.06
N ILE A 185 5.35 -12.68 9.56
CA ILE A 185 5.17 -13.35 10.85
C ILE A 185 5.94 -14.68 10.88
N GLN A 186 5.76 -15.51 9.85
CA GLN A 186 6.39 -16.83 9.79
C GLN A 186 7.91 -16.71 9.60
N CYS A 187 8.37 -15.73 8.82
CA CYS A 187 9.81 -15.50 8.65
C CYS A 187 10.47 -15.14 9.99
N ILE A 188 9.90 -14.21 10.76
CA ILE A 188 10.37 -13.87 12.12
C ILE A 188 10.35 -15.12 13.01
N GLN A 189 9.27 -15.87 13.03
CA GLN A 189 9.13 -17.07 13.85
C GLN A 189 10.19 -18.12 13.54
N LEU A 190 10.51 -18.33 12.26
CA LEU A 190 11.52 -19.29 11.81
C LEU A 190 12.95 -18.84 12.12
N HIS A 191 13.22 -17.54 12.12
CA HIS A 191 14.51 -16.97 12.55
C HIS A 191 14.67 -17.00 14.08
N GLY A 192 13.57 -17.10 14.84
CA GLY A 192 13.59 -17.08 16.30
C GLY A 192 14.05 -15.71 16.86
N GLY A 193 14.81 -15.73 17.96
CA GLY A 193 15.25 -14.49 18.62
C GLY A 193 15.99 -13.51 17.71
N VAL A 194 16.79 -14.00 16.77
CA VAL A 194 17.53 -13.17 15.80
C VAL A 194 16.58 -12.34 14.91
N GLY A 195 15.42 -12.88 14.58
CA GLY A 195 14.42 -12.19 13.73
C GLY A 195 13.86 -10.89 14.33
N PHE A 196 14.03 -10.65 15.65
CA PHE A 196 13.62 -9.41 16.32
C PHE A 196 14.78 -8.45 16.60
N THR A 197 16.01 -8.85 16.37
CA THR A 197 17.19 -8.01 16.63
C THR A 197 17.42 -7.03 15.46
N TRP A 198 18.11 -5.92 15.75
CA TRP A 198 18.53 -4.96 14.73
C TRP A 198 19.64 -5.48 13.80
N GLU A 199 20.18 -6.64 14.10
CA GLU A 199 21.16 -7.35 13.26
C GLU A 199 20.52 -8.07 12.07
N ASN A 200 19.17 -8.19 12.06
CA ASN A 200 18.43 -8.87 11.02
C ASN A 200 17.27 -8.01 10.50
N ASP A 201 17.10 -7.95 9.20
CA ASP A 201 16.10 -7.09 8.55
C ASP A 201 14.65 -7.59 8.62
N THR A 202 14.39 -8.79 9.16
CA THR A 202 13.04 -9.38 9.21
C THR A 202 12.02 -8.49 9.90
N HIS A 203 12.43 -7.77 10.96
CA HIS A 203 11.54 -6.82 11.64
C HIS A 203 11.16 -5.60 10.78
N LEU A 204 12.03 -5.17 9.84
CA LEU A 204 11.73 -4.08 8.90
C LEU A 204 10.65 -4.54 7.90
N TRP A 205 10.79 -5.75 7.38
CA TRP A 205 9.79 -6.36 6.51
C TRP A 205 8.43 -6.53 7.18
N PHE A 206 8.42 -6.93 8.46
CA PHE A 206 7.17 -7.02 9.23
C PHE A 206 6.50 -5.66 9.39
N LYS A 207 7.26 -4.62 9.73
CA LYS A 207 6.76 -3.25 9.85
C LYS A 207 6.23 -2.73 8.51
N ARG A 208 6.91 -3.03 7.39
CA ARG A 208 6.46 -2.71 6.04
C ARG A 208 5.19 -3.46 5.68
N ALA A 209 5.09 -4.76 5.98
CA ALA A 209 3.90 -5.55 5.73
C ALA A 209 2.69 -4.98 6.50
N LYS A 210 2.88 -4.62 7.78
CA LYS A 210 1.83 -4.04 8.62
C LYS A 210 1.40 -2.65 8.16
N SER A 211 2.33 -1.82 7.72
CA SER A 211 2.03 -0.52 7.11
C SER A 211 1.25 -0.67 5.80
N SER A 212 1.69 -1.60 4.93
CA SER A 212 1.04 -1.85 3.63
C SER A 212 -0.36 -2.47 3.78
N GLU A 213 -0.60 -3.27 4.82
CA GLU A 213 -1.90 -3.88 5.11
C GLU A 213 -3.01 -2.83 5.22
N VAL A 214 -2.74 -1.71 5.90
CA VAL A 214 -3.72 -0.65 6.14
C VAL A 214 -3.70 0.48 5.10
N PHE A 215 -2.60 0.61 4.36
CA PHE A 215 -2.46 1.66 3.36
C PHE A 215 -3.38 1.39 2.16
N LEU A 216 -4.10 2.41 1.70
CA LEU A 216 -5.15 2.34 0.67
C LEU A 216 -6.32 1.39 1.03
N GLY A 217 -6.55 1.14 2.30
CA GLY A 217 -7.64 0.30 2.81
C GLY A 217 -7.18 -1.06 3.34
N SER A 218 -7.82 -1.49 4.41
CA SER A 218 -7.58 -2.78 5.05
C SER A 218 -8.15 -3.96 4.23
N PRO A 219 -7.72 -5.21 4.49
CA PRO A 219 -8.30 -6.39 3.84
C PRO A 219 -9.81 -6.50 4.01
N HIS A 220 -10.33 -6.09 5.19
CA HIS A 220 -11.77 -6.11 5.46
C HIS A 220 -12.52 -5.11 4.57
N GLU A 221 -12.04 -3.87 4.48
CA GLU A 221 -12.65 -2.84 3.62
C GLU A 221 -12.62 -3.24 2.14
N HIS A 222 -11.56 -3.90 1.70
CA HIS A 222 -11.47 -4.41 0.33
C HIS A 222 -12.42 -5.57 0.06
N ARG A 223 -12.64 -6.47 1.02
CA ARG A 223 -13.68 -7.52 0.88
C ARG A 223 -15.08 -6.93 0.78
N GLU A 224 -15.39 -5.93 1.60
CA GLU A 224 -16.65 -5.19 1.52
C GLU A 224 -16.81 -4.48 0.15
N ARG A 225 -15.73 -3.86 -0.36
CA ARG A 225 -15.72 -3.20 -1.66
C ARG A 225 -15.96 -4.20 -2.80
N MET A 226 -15.33 -5.36 -2.71
CA MET A 226 -15.50 -6.45 -3.67
C MET A 226 -16.96 -6.94 -3.71
N LEU A 227 -17.58 -7.22 -2.55
CA LEU A 227 -18.97 -7.66 -2.46
C LEU A 227 -19.93 -6.63 -3.05
N ARG A 228 -19.74 -5.34 -2.74
CA ARG A 228 -20.55 -4.26 -3.33
C ARG A 228 -20.41 -4.18 -4.85
N ALA A 229 -19.20 -4.38 -5.39
CA ALA A 229 -18.96 -4.39 -6.83
C ALA A 229 -19.64 -5.57 -7.52
N SER A 230 -19.77 -6.72 -6.83
CA SER A 230 -20.49 -7.91 -7.30
C SER A 230 -22.02 -7.84 -7.11
N GLY A 231 -22.54 -6.72 -6.55
CA GLY A 231 -23.98 -6.51 -6.34
C GLY A 231 -24.57 -7.21 -5.12
N ILE A 232 -23.75 -7.58 -4.15
CA ILE A 232 -24.11 -8.23 -2.87
C ILE A 232 -24.08 -7.22 -1.73
#